data_1a6173f579c331fff71871e019eb5e2a
#
_entry.id   1a6173f579c331fff71871e019eb5e2a
#
_cell.length_a   1.000
_cell.length_b   1.000
_cell.length_c   1.000
_cell.angle_alpha   90.00
_cell.angle_beta   90.00
_cell.angle_gamma   90.00
#
_symmetry.space_group_name_H-M   'P 1'
#
loop_
_entity.id
_entity.type
_entity.pdbx_description
1 polymer ?
#
loop_
_entity_poly.entity_id
_entity_poly.type
_entity_poly.pdbx_seq_one_letter_code
_entity_poly.pdbx_strand_id
1 'polypeptide(L)'
;MREAKERAEEANRLKSAFLANMSHEIRTPLNAIVGFSDVLSAGDIPLEEQRGFFEIIKANSDLLLRLIDDILDLSRLEVDRVTFTQEKCDVVQVCTQALASVAQTRRSANRFLFESPLESLELHTDIQRMQQVIINLLSNADKFTKNGTITLKVGLDEKKHVVLFSVSDTGCGIPLEKQKKVFERFEKLNEYAQGTGLGLAICKLIVKKWGGKIWVDPHYTQGARFLFTHPLD
;
A
#
# COMPACT_ATOMS: atom_id res chain seq x y z
N MET A 1 26.63 24.44 12.78
CA MET A 1 25.45 24.93 13.53
C MET A 1 24.27 25.29 12.64
N ARG A 2 24.43 26.04 11.54
CA ARG A 2 23.34 26.45 10.63
C ARG A 2 22.63 25.24 9.95
N GLU A 3 23.37 24.32 9.38
CA GLU A 3 22.82 23.11 8.76
C GLU A 3 22.04 22.20 9.73
N ALA A 4 22.49 22.08 10.99
CA ALA A 4 21.79 21.30 12.00
C ALA A 4 20.44 21.96 12.38
N LYS A 5 20.40 23.30 12.43
CA LYS A 5 19.17 24.06 12.67
C LYS A 5 18.19 23.91 11.50
N GLU A 6 18.65 24.06 10.27
CA GLU A 6 17.83 23.92 9.06
C GLU A 6 17.23 22.49 8.95
N ARG A 7 18.01 21.45 9.24
CA ARG A 7 17.51 20.06 9.31
C ARG A 7 16.47 19.85 10.41
N ALA A 8 16.67 20.45 11.59
CA ALA A 8 15.71 20.34 12.69
C ALA A 8 14.39 21.08 12.38
N GLU A 9 14.47 22.26 11.78
CA GLU A 9 13.29 23.04 11.36
C GLU A 9 12.50 22.30 10.27
N GLU A 10 13.18 21.71 9.27
CA GLU A 10 12.55 20.92 8.23
C GLU A 10 11.89 19.66 8.81
N ALA A 11 12.56 18.94 9.72
CA ALA A 11 11.99 17.78 10.40
C ALA A 11 10.73 18.14 11.21
N ASN A 12 10.74 19.29 11.89
CA ASN A 12 9.58 19.77 12.66
C ASN A 12 8.43 20.19 11.73
N ARG A 13 8.72 20.82 10.61
CA ARG A 13 7.73 21.17 9.59
C ARG A 13 7.06 19.92 9.01
N LEU A 14 7.84 18.90 8.64
CA LEU A 14 7.34 17.63 8.13
C LEU A 14 6.49 16.89 9.17
N LYS A 15 6.91 16.91 10.45
CA LYS A 15 6.13 16.33 11.56
C LYS A 15 4.79 17.04 11.74
N SER A 16 4.77 18.38 11.69
CA SER A 16 3.53 19.16 11.84
C SER A 16 2.57 18.91 10.67
N ALA A 17 3.08 18.88 9.44
CA ALA A 17 2.28 18.55 8.25
C ALA A 17 1.72 17.11 8.33
N PHE A 18 2.52 16.16 8.83
CA PHE A 18 2.08 14.78 9.06
C PHE A 18 0.89 14.72 10.04
N LEU A 19 1.00 15.39 11.21
CA LEU A 19 -0.08 15.42 12.21
C LEU A 19 -1.35 16.11 11.69
N ALA A 20 -1.21 17.19 10.91
CA ALA A 20 -2.35 17.86 10.29
C ALA A 20 -3.07 16.94 9.29
N ASN A 21 -2.32 16.27 8.41
CA ASN A 21 -2.87 15.33 7.45
C ASN A 21 -3.54 14.13 8.14
N MET A 22 -2.92 13.55 9.18
CA MET A 22 -3.53 12.51 9.99
C MET A 22 -4.87 12.93 10.56
N SER A 23 -4.92 14.13 11.16
CA SER A 23 -6.17 14.65 11.75
C SER A 23 -7.28 14.79 10.72
N HIS A 24 -6.94 15.20 9.50
CA HIS A 24 -7.89 15.31 8.39
C HIS A 24 -8.37 13.93 7.91
N GLU A 25 -7.43 12.98 7.67
CA GLU A 25 -7.74 11.64 7.20
C GLU A 25 -8.53 10.79 8.23
N ILE A 26 -8.40 11.08 9.53
CA ILE A 26 -9.21 10.49 10.60
C ILE A 26 -10.60 11.14 10.66
N ARG A 27 -10.69 12.46 10.53
CA ARG A 27 -11.95 13.20 10.69
C ARG A 27 -12.98 12.84 9.62
N THR A 28 -12.54 12.65 8.39
CA THR A 28 -13.45 12.37 7.25
C THR A 28 -14.24 11.08 7.45
N PRO A 29 -13.65 9.89 7.67
CA PRO A 29 -14.41 8.68 7.93
C PRO A 29 -15.18 8.73 9.25
N LEU A 30 -14.64 9.37 10.28
CA LEU A 30 -15.35 9.52 11.57
C LEU A 30 -16.63 10.32 11.42
N ASN A 31 -16.60 11.46 10.71
CA ASN A 31 -17.80 12.25 10.44
C ASN A 31 -18.84 11.48 9.62
N ALA A 32 -18.41 10.64 8.67
CA ALA A 32 -19.34 9.77 7.94
C ALA A 32 -19.99 8.74 8.86
N ILE A 33 -19.22 8.08 9.75
CA ILE A 33 -19.76 7.12 10.73
C ILE A 33 -20.79 7.81 11.62
N VAL A 34 -20.43 8.94 12.23
CA VAL A 34 -21.33 9.69 13.13
C VAL A 34 -22.58 10.16 12.38
N GLY A 35 -22.41 10.83 11.24
CA GLY A 35 -23.55 11.38 10.49
C GLY A 35 -24.56 10.32 10.04
N PHE A 36 -24.09 9.19 9.50
CA PHE A 36 -25.01 8.11 9.11
C PHE A 36 -25.59 7.36 10.32
N SER A 37 -24.89 7.30 11.44
CA SER A 37 -25.45 6.76 12.70
C SER A 37 -26.55 7.66 13.26
N ASP A 38 -26.38 8.98 13.20
CA ASP A 38 -27.42 9.95 13.62
C ASP A 38 -28.65 9.82 12.75
N VAL A 39 -28.48 9.71 11.41
CA VAL A 39 -29.58 9.50 10.47
C VAL A 39 -30.35 8.22 10.78
N LEU A 40 -29.64 7.09 11.03
CA LEU A 40 -30.26 5.82 11.41
C LEU A 40 -31.00 5.90 12.75
N SER A 41 -30.50 6.69 13.70
CA SER A 41 -31.09 6.85 15.04
C SER A 41 -32.32 7.75 15.04
N ALA A 42 -32.51 8.64 14.05
CA ALA A 42 -33.63 9.53 13.93
C ALA A 42 -34.96 8.82 13.57
N GLY A 43 -34.92 7.55 13.12
CA GLY A 43 -36.10 6.78 12.72
C GLY A 43 -36.64 7.18 11.35
N ASP A 44 -37.68 6.56 10.86
CA ASP A 44 -38.38 6.86 9.59
C ASP A 44 -37.63 6.57 8.28
N ILE A 45 -36.56 5.70 8.32
CA ILE A 45 -35.83 5.31 7.13
C ILE A 45 -36.33 3.94 6.64
N PRO A 46 -36.63 3.77 5.34
CA PRO A 46 -36.96 2.49 4.75
C PRO A 46 -35.84 1.44 4.96
N LEU A 47 -36.19 0.19 5.25
CA LEU A 47 -35.24 -0.89 5.52
C LEU A 47 -34.21 -1.09 4.41
N GLU A 48 -34.56 -0.82 3.16
CA GLU A 48 -33.65 -0.92 2.03
C GLU A 48 -32.54 0.15 2.08
N GLU A 49 -32.89 1.38 2.50
CA GLU A 49 -31.93 2.49 2.65
C GLU A 49 -31.04 2.29 3.87
N GLN A 50 -31.58 1.74 4.98
CA GLN A 50 -30.79 1.44 6.18
C GLN A 50 -29.59 0.55 5.87
N ARG A 51 -29.74 -0.46 5.00
CA ARG A 51 -28.64 -1.33 4.57
C ARG A 51 -27.50 -0.56 3.93
N GLY A 52 -27.83 0.41 3.07
CA GLY A 52 -26.83 1.27 2.44
C GLY A 52 -26.04 2.09 3.47
N PHE A 53 -26.71 2.64 4.49
CA PHE A 53 -26.06 3.40 5.56
C PHE A 53 -25.16 2.51 6.43
N PHE A 54 -25.60 1.30 6.76
CA PHE A 54 -24.75 0.34 7.47
C PHE A 54 -23.48 -0.05 6.66
N GLU A 55 -23.60 -0.23 5.34
CA GLU A 55 -22.43 -0.50 4.49
C GLU A 55 -21.47 0.68 4.47
N ILE A 56 -21.97 1.92 4.44
CA ILE A 56 -21.12 3.12 4.49
C ILE A 56 -20.41 3.22 5.84
N ILE A 57 -21.13 3.02 6.96
CA ILE A 57 -20.55 3.02 8.31
C ILE A 57 -19.46 1.96 8.40
N LYS A 58 -19.75 0.74 7.96
CA LYS A 58 -18.78 -0.36 7.98
C LYS A 58 -17.53 -0.05 7.17
N ALA A 59 -17.69 0.42 5.93
CA ALA A 59 -16.58 0.76 5.05
C ALA A 59 -15.69 1.85 5.64
N ASN A 60 -16.26 2.88 6.29
CA ASN A 60 -15.53 3.95 6.94
C ASN A 60 -14.85 3.49 8.23
N SER A 61 -15.47 2.57 8.99
CA SER A 61 -14.86 1.94 10.17
C SER A 61 -13.63 1.10 9.77
N ASP A 62 -13.76 0.29 8.72
CA ASP A 62 -12.66 -0.53 8.19
C ASP A 62 -11.52 0.37 7.65
N LEU A 63 -11.85 1.51 7.04
CA LEU A 63 -10.86 2.49 6.58
C LEU A 63 -10.12 3.12 7.76
N LEU A 64 -10.84 3.50 8.82
CA LEU A 64 -10.25 4.11 10.01
C LEU A 64 -9.32 3.14 10.75
N LEU A 65 -9.71 1.88 10.90
CA LEU A 65 -8.85 0.85 11.49
C LEU A 65 -7.55 0.68 10.68
N ARG A 66 -7.65 0.53 9.36
CA ARG A 66 -6.46 0.46 8.50
C ARG A 66 -5.57 1.69 8.62
N LEU A 67 -6.16 2.89 8.72
CA LEU A 67 -5.38 4.11 8.89
C LEU A 67 -4.60 4.12 10.21
N ILE A 68 -5.23 3.67 11.31
CA ILE A 68 -4.57 3.56 12.62
C ILE A 68 -3.42 2.55 12.55
N ASP A 69 -3.65 1.38 11.96
CA ASP A 69 -2.62 0.33 11.80
C ASP A 69 -1.44 0.83 10.95
N ASP A 70 -1.72 1.51 9.83
CA ASP A 70 -0.71 2.11 8.96
C ASP A 70 0.14 3.17 9.71
N ILE A 71 -0.49 4.01 10.55
CA ILE A 71 0.20 5.02 11.34
C ILE A 71 1.11 4.37 12.39
N LEU A 72 0.60 3.36 13.12
CA LEU A 72 1.38 2.63 14.10
C LEU A 72 2.57 1.92 13.45
N ASP A 73 2.35 1.30 12.31
CA ASP A 73 3.38 0.59 11.55
C ASP A 73 4.44 1.56 11.03
N LEU A 74 4.02 2.69 10.44
CA LEU A 74 4.91 3.75 10.00
C LEU A 74 5.78 4.28 11.16
N SER A 75 5.16 4.59 12.30
CA SER A 75 5.86 5.07 13.50
C SER A 75 6.91 4.07 13.99
N ARG A 76 6.59 2.78 14.00
CA ARG A 76 7.52 1.72 14.41
C ARG A 76 8.69 1.59 13.43
N LEU A 77 8.41 1.60 12.12
CA LEU A 77 9.42 1.48 11.07
C LEU A 77 10.41 2.64 11.05
N GLU A 78 9.97 3.87 11.41
CA GLU A 78 10.82 5.06 11.42
C GLU A 78 11.81 5.13 12.58
N VAL A 79 11.39 4.67 13.75
CA VAL A 79 12.23 4.75 14.97
C VAL A 79 13.25 3.62 15.05
N ASP A 80 13.40 2.82 13.99
CA ASP A 80 14.30 1.67 13.90
C ASP A 80 14.08 0.62 15.01
N ARG A 81 12.91 0.63 15.62
CA ARG A 81 12.53 -0.27 16.73
C ARG A 81 11.88 -1.57 16.25
N VAL A 82 11.65 -1.72 14.95
CA VAL A 82 11.14 -2.97 14.37
C VAL A 82 12.32 -3.84 14.00
N THR A 83 12.47 -4.94 14.71
CA THR A 83 13.32 -6.06 14.29
C THR A 83 12.53 -6.89 13.30
N PHE A 84 13.05 -7.06 12.08
CA PHE A 84 12.47 -7.97 11.11
C PHE A 84 12.80 -9.40 11.51
N THR A 85 11.77 -10.24 11.55
CA THR A 85 11.95 -11.67 11.80
C THR A 85 12.51 -12.31 10.54
N GLN A 86 13.75 -12.84 10.63
CA GLN A 86 14.37 -13.50 9.49
C GLN A 86 13.99 -14.98 9.49
N GLU A 87 13.20 -15.39 8.51
CA GLU A 87 12.77 -16.78 8.33
C GLU A 87 13.11 -17.24 6.91
N LYS A 88 13.45 -18.52 6.79
CA LYS A 88 13.65 -19.15 5.49
C LYS A 88 12.27 -19.38 4.85
N CYS A 89 12.05 -18.87 3.66
CA CYS A 89 10.81 -19.03 2.92
C CYS A 89 11.05 -19.27 1.43
N ASP A 90 10.04 -19.85 0.78
CA ASP A 90 9.96 -19.88 -0.67
C ASP A 90 9.20 -18.64 -1.17
N VAL A 91 9.92 -17.75 -1.84
CA VAL A 91 9.39 -16.49 -2.38
C VAL A 91 8.25 -16.72 -3.38
N VAL A 92 8.33 -17.78 -4.19
CA VAL A 92 7.28 -18.11 -5.18
C VAL A 92 5.99 -18.46 -4.46
N GLN A 93 6.08 -19.22 -3.37
CA GLN A 93 4.93 -19.57 -2.54
C GLN A 93 4.35 -18.32 -1.84
N VAL A 94 5.19 -17.46 -1.27
CA VAL A 94 4.76 -16.19 -0.64
C VAL A 94 4.00 -15.32 -1.64
N CYS A 95 4.52 -15.16 -2.86
CA CYS A 95 3.88 -14.40 -3.94
C CYS A 95 2.52 -14.99 -4.32
N THR A 96 2.44 -16.30 -4.47
CA THR A 96 1.20 -17.01 -4.83
C THR A 96 0.13 -16.84 -3.75
N GLN A 97 0.50 -16.97 -2.47
CA GLN A 97 -0.41 -16.76 -1.34
C GLN A 97 -0.92 -15.32 -1.27
N ALA A 98 -0.02 -14.33 -1.42
CA ALA A 98 -0.40 -12.92 -1.41
C ALA A 98 -1.37 -12.58 -2.55
N LEU A 99 -1.11 -13.08 -3.77
CA LEU A 99 -1.98 -12.89 -4.91
C LEU A 99 -3.36 -13.54 -4.69
N ALA A 100 -3.40 -14.78 -4.18
CA ALA A 100 -4.63 -15.49 -3.88
C ALA A 100 -5.47 -14.75 -2.82
N SER A 101 -4.84 -14.21 -1.77
CA SER A 101 -5.51 -13.45 -0.72
C SER A 101 -6.23 -12.22 -1.30
N VAL A 102 -5.56 -11.43 -2.16
CA VAL A 102 -6.17 -10.26 -2.81
C VAL A 102 -7.27 -10.70 -3.78
N ALA A 103 -7.03 -11.74 -4.58
CA ALA A 103 -7.99 -12.23 -5.57
C ALA A 103 -9.29 -12.75 -4.95
N GLN A 104 -9.24 -13.32 -3.74
CA GLN A 104 -10.43 -13.83 -3.02
C GLN A 104 -11.27 -12.72 -2.37
N THR A 105 -10.62 -11.66 -1.89
CA THR A 105 -11.30 -10.57 -1.15
C THR A 105 -11.81 -9.45 -2.05
N ARG A 106 -11.42 -9.43 -3.32
CA ARG A 106 -11.78 -8.39 -4.29
C ARG A 106 -13.26 -8.40 -4.66
N ARG A 107 -13.77 -7.21 -5.00
CA ARG A 107 -15.09 -7.01 -5.64
C ARG A 107 -14.97 -6.62 -7.13
N SER A 108 -13.76 -6.54 -7.66
CA SER A 108 -13.44 -6.13 -9.04
C SER A 108 -13.58 -7.31 -10.01
N ALA A 109 -13.80 -7.01 -11.29
CA ALA A 109 -13.75 -7.98 -12.40
C ALA A 109 -12.35 -8.10 -13.03
N ASN A 110 -11.30 -7.62 -12.35
CA ASN A 110 -9.93 -7.68 -12.87
C ASN A 110 -9.39 -9.11 -12.87
N ARG A 111 -8.56 -9.42 -13.88
CA ARG A 111 -7.86 -10.69 -14.00
C ARG A 111 -6.50 -10.60 -13.30
N PHE A 112 -6.20 -11.54 -12.41
CA PHE A 112 -4.91 -11.64 -11.72
C PHE A 112 -4.07 -12.73 -12.36
N LEU A 113 -2.81 -12.43 -12.64
CA LEU A 113 -1.83 -13.36 -13.21
C LEU A 113 -0.60 -13.40 -12.32
N PHE A 114 0.00 -14.57 -12.20
CA PHE A 114 1.31 -14.77 -11.60
C PHE A 114 2.29 -15.29 -12.64
N GLU A 115 3.45 -14.68 -12.71
CA GLU A 115 4.54 -15.09 -13.61
C GLU A 115 5.84 -15.28 -12.83
N SER A 116 6.44 -16.44 -12.94
CA SER A 116 7.76 -16.73 -12.41
C SER A 116 8.51 -17.65 -13.37
N PRO A 117 9.76 -17.35 -13.72
CA PRO A 117 10.63 -18.28 -14.43
C PRO A 117 11.17 -19.37 -13.51
N LEU A 118 10.94 -19.26 -12.20
CA LEU A 118 11.45 -20.15 -11.16
C LEU A 118 10.30 -20.98 -10.58
N GLU A 119 10.53 -22.26 -10.33
CA GLU A 119 9.57 -23.10 -9.61
C GLU A 119 9.60 -22.83 -8.12
N SER A 120 10.74 -22.51 -7.56
CA SER A 120 10.97 -22.18 -6.15
C SER A 120 12.18 -21.24 -6.04
N LEU A 121 12.17 -20.38 -5.03
CA LEU A 121 13.28 -19.49 -4.68
C LEU A 121 13.36 -19.31 -3.17
N GLU A 122 14.36 -19.90 -2.55
CA GLU A 122 14.60 -19.75 -1.11
C GLU A 122 15.22 -18.39 -0.80
N LEU A 123 14.69 -17.72 0.21
CA LEU A 123 15.16 -16.44 0.71
C LEU A 123 15.01 -16.39 2.24
N HIS A 124 15.94 -15.70 2.91
CA HIS A 124 15.80 -15.35 4.32
C HIS A 124 15.21 -13.95 4.43
N THR A 125 13.98 -13.83 4.95
CA THR A 125 13.29 -12.55 5.04
C THR A 125 12.16 -12.60 6.07
N ASP A 126 11.59 -11.44 6.38
CA ASP A 126 10.34 -11.33 7.12
C ASP A 126 9.16 -11.57 6.16
N ILE A 127 8.55 -12.76 6.28
CA ILE A 127 7.45 -13.22 5.41
C ILE A 127 6.26 -12.27 5.50
N GLN A 128 5.92 -11.81 6.70
CA GLN A 128 4.76 -10.93 6.91
C GLN A 128 4.99 -9.57 6.24
N ARG A 129 6.20 -9.02 6.34
CA ARG A 129 6.57 -7.77 5.68
C ARG A 129 6.61 -7.91 4.16
N MET A 130 7.09 -9.04 3.65
CA MET A 130 7.06 -9.33 2.21
C MET A 130 5.63 -9.41 1.68
N GLN A 131 4.77 -10.15 2.36
CA GLN A 131 3.35 -10.22 2.01
C GLN A 131 2.70 -8.84 2.08
N GLN A 132 3.00 -8.03 3.08
CA GLN A 132 2.48 -6.67 3.23
C GLN A 132 2.83 -5.79 2.03
N VAL A 133 4.10 -5.81 1.56
CA VAL A 133 4.51 -5.06 0.37
C VAL A 133 3.75 -5.53 -0.87
N ILE A 134 3.71 -6.85 -1.11
CA ILE A 134 3.05 -7.42 -2.28
C ILE A 134 1.55 -7.14 -2.27
N ILE A 135 0.86 -7.36 -1.15
CA ILE A 135 -0.59 -7.12 -1.00
C ILE A 135 -0.91 -5.64 -1.20
N ASN A 136 -0.08 -4.74 -0.68
CA ASN A 136 -0.28 -3.30 -0.85
C ASN A 136 -0.18 -2.88 -2.32
N LEU A 137 0.80 -3.40 -3.06
CA LEU A 137 0.96 -3.13 -4.49
C LEU A 137 -0.18 -3.74 -5.31
N LEU A 138 -0.57 -4.98 -5.03
CA LEU A 138 -1.69 -5.67 -5.70
C LEU A 138 -3.03 -4.98 -5.45
N SER A 139 -3.29 -4.55 -4.21
CA SER A 139 -4.51 -3.83 -3.84
C SER A 139 -4.59 -2.46 -4.51
N ASN A 140 -3.46 -1.76 -4.64
CA ASN A 140 -3.40 -0.53 -5.42
C ASN A 140 -3.67 -0.78 -6.90
N ALA A 141 -3.07 -1.81 -7.49
CA ALA A 141 -3.32 -2.20 -8.88
C ALA A 141 -4.80 -2.52 -9.11
N ASP A 142 -5.44 -3.28 -8.21
CA ASP A 142 -6.88 -3.61 -8.30
C ASP A 142 -7.77 -2.38 -8.22
N LYS A 143 -7.46 -1.46 -7.33
CA LYS A 143 -8.19 -0.20 -7.14
C LYS A 143 -8.17 0.71 -8.36
N PHE A 144 -7.04 0.78 -9.07
CA PHE A 144 -6.84 1.70 -10.20
C PHE A 144 -7.05 1.04 -11.57
N THR A 145 -7.39 -0.24 -11.60
CA THR A 145 -7.71 -0.99 -12.81
C THR A 145 -9.20 -1.30 -12.88
N LYS A 146 -9.82 -1.09 -14.03
CA LYS A 146 -11.22 -1.45 -14.28
C LYS A 146 -11.29 -2.46 -15.42
N ASN A 147 -11.79 -3.66 -15.16
CA ASN A 147 -11.92 -4.75 -16.15
C ASN A 147 -10.60 -5.03 -16.91
N GLY A 148 -9.48 -4.97 -16.21
CA GLY A 148 -8.16 -5.14 -16.80
C GLY A 148 -7.41 -6.34 -16.24
N THR A 149 -6.09 -6.33 -16.43
CA THR A 149 -5.18 -7.38 -15.99
C THR A 149 -4.16 -6.81 -15.02
N ILE A 150 -3.93 -7.56 -13.96
CA ILE A 150 -2.91 -7.28 -12.93
C ILE A 150 -1.97 -8.46 -12.91
N THR A 151 -0.69 -8.20 -13.10
CA THR A 151 0.34 -9.26 -13.16
C THR A 151 1.36 -9.05 -12.04
N LEU A 152 1.48 -10.04 -11.16
CA LEU A 152 2.60 -10.15 -10.23
C LEU A 152 3.67 -11.02 -10.87
N LYS A 153 4.90 -10.49 -10.95
CA LYS A 153 6.04 -11.22 -11.47
C LYS A 153 7.18 -11.21 -10.47
N VAL A 154 7.83 -12.35 -10.33
CA VAL A 154 9.07 -12.50 -9.55
C VAL A 154 10.16 -13.11 -10.43
N GLY A 155 11.39 -12.67 -10.25
CA GLY A 155 12.55 -13.19 -10.96
C GLY A 155 13.85 -12.86 -10.24
N LEU A 156 14.93 -13.49 -10.69
CA LEU A 156 16.26 -13.33 -10.14
C LEU A 156 17.11 -12.44 -11.07
N ASP A 157 17.72 -11.38 -10.53
CA ASP A 157 18.79 -10.64 -11.20
C ASP A 157 20.14 -11.08 -10.60
N GLU A 158 20.72 -12.12 -11.19
CA GLU A 158 21.99 -12.71 -10.72
C GLU A 158 23.13 -11.71 -10.74
N LYS A 159 23.15 -10.78 -11.71
CA LYS A 159 24.21 -9.76 -11.82
C LYS A 159 24.21 -8.79 -10.65
N LYS A 160 23.04 -8.51 -10.10
CA LYS A 160 22.86 -7.59 -8.98
C LYS A 160 22.68 -8.30 -7.64
N HIS A 161 22.66 -9.62 -7.62
CA HIS A 161 22.39 -10.45 -6.44
C HIS A 161 21.09 -10.01 -5.72
N VAL A 162 20.00 -9.84 -6.49
CA VAL A 162 18.71 -9.44 -5.95
C VAL A 162 17.58 -10.26 -6.56
N VAL A 163 16.54 -10.46 -5.78
CA VAL A 163 15.21 -10.86 -6.26
C VAL A 163 14.48 -9.61 -6.72
N LEU A 164 13.96 -9.63 -7.94
CA LEU A 164 13.19 -8.55 -8.54
C LEU A 164 11.71 -8.93 -8.56
N PHE A 165 10.90 -8.11 -7.95
CA PHE A 165 9.44 -8.21 -7.98
C PHE A 165 8.86 -7.10 -8.85
N SER A 166 7.81 -7.41 -9.59
CA SER A 166 7.03 -6.39 -10.27
C SER A 166 5.54 -6.66 -10.16
N VAL A 167 4.77 -5.60 -9.90
CA VAL A 167 3.33 -5.59 -10.00
C VAL A 167 2.96 -4.62 -11.11
N SER A 168 2.39 -5.13 -12.19
CA SER A 168 1.95 -4.33 -13.33
C SER A 168 0.45 -4.44 -13.51
N ASP A 169 -0.17 -3.35 -13.91
CA ASP A 169 -1.59 -3.24 -14.17
C ASP A 169 -1.87 -2.58 -15.54
N THR A 170 -3.10 -2.74 -16.01
CA THR A 170 -3.60 -2.08 -17.24
C THR A 170 -4.59 -0.96 -16.90
N GLY A 171 -4.35 -0.26 -15.78
CA GLY A 171 -5.20 0.80 -15.27
C GLY A 171 -4.87 2.18 -15.83
N CYS A 172 -5.19 3.22 -15.06
CA CYS A 172 -5.03 4.61 -15.49
C CYS A 172 -3.56 5.10 -15.58
N GLY A 173 -2.61 4.32 -15.06
CA GLY A 173 -1.19 4.69 -15.02
C GLY A 173 -0.87 5.80 -14.02
N ILE A 174 0.41 6.21 -14.02
CA ILE A 174 0.95 7.26 -13.14
C ILE A 174 1.75 8.25 -13.97
N PRO A 175 1.36 9.55 -14.01
CA PRO A 175 2.12 10.59 -14.69
C PRO A 175 3.57 10.66 -14.21
N LEU A 176 4.51 10.90 -15.11
CA LEU A 176 5.96 10.88 -14.84
C LEU A 176 6.35 11.79 -13.66
N GLU A 177 5.75 12.98 -13.59
CA GLU A 177 6.00 13.96 -12.54
C GLU A 177 5.51 13.51 -11.14
N LYS A 178 4.56 12.56 -11.10
CA LYS A 178 4.01 11.99 -9.86
C LYS A 178 4.71 10.70 -9.42
N GLN A 179 5.43 10.01 -10.30
CA GLN A 179 6.02 8.69 -10.02
C GLN A 179 6.97 8.66 -8.81
N LYS A 180 7.69 9.75 -8.54
CA LYS A 180 8.53 9.86 -7.33
C LYS A 180 7.72 10.18 -6.09
N LYS A 181 6.65 10.97 -6.24
CA LYS A 181 5.82 11.46 -5.15
C LYS A 181 4.86 10.41 -4.60
N VAL A 182 4.45 9.41 -5.39
CA VAL A 182 3.52 8.37 -4.92
C VAL A 182 4.02 7.57 -3.70
N PHE A 183 5.31 7.64 -3.40
CA PHE A 183 5.91 7.04 -2.20
C PHE A 183 6.02 8.01 -1.01
N GLU A 184 5.53 9.24 -1.15
CA GLU A 184 5.44 10.21 -0.05
C GLU A 184 4.18 9.92 0.77
N ARG A 185 4.18 10.35 2.03
CA ARG A 185 3.07 10.10 2.96
C ARG A 185 1.85 10.93 2.56
N PHE A 186 0.68 10.32 2.62
CA PHE A 186 -0.62 10.91 2.27
C PHE A 186 -0.74 11.39 0.82
N GLU A 187 0.23 11.05 -0.03
CA GLU A 187 0.14 11.38 -1.45
C GLU A 187 -0.93 10.52 -2.13
N LYS A 188 -1.83 11.18 -2.83
CA LYS A 188 -2.89 10.55 -3.62
C LYS A 188 -2.82 11.10 -5.04
N LEU A 189 -2.96 10.23 -6.04
CA LEU A 189 -3.00 10.65 -7.46
C LEU A 189 -4.22 11.52 -7.74
N ASN A 190 -5.31 11.28 -7.00
CA ASN A 190 -6.57 12.00 -7.08
C ASN A 190 -7.13 12.12 -5.66
N GLU A 191 -7.67 13.29 -5.29
CA GLU A 191 -8.26 13.57 -3.99
C GLU A 191 -9.44 12.64 -3.65
N TYR A 192 -10.15 12.16 -4.68
CA TYR A 192 -11.26 11.20 -4.53
C TYR A 192 -10.80 9.74 -4.43
N ALA A 193 -9.50 9.47 -4.55
CA ALA A 193 -8.99 8.10 -4.46
C ALA A 193 -9.11 7.56 -3.04
N GLN A 194 -9.94 6.53 -2.83
CA GLN A 194 -10.07 5.84 -1.54
C GLN A 194 -8.71 5.28 -1.08
N GLY A 195 -8.42 5.38 0.21
CA GLY A 195 -7.22 4.82 0.84
C GLY A 195 -6.48 5.83 1.72
N THR A 196 -5.59 5.32 2.56
CA THR A 196 -4.89 6.09 3.60
C THR A 196 -3.77 6.99 3.05
N GLY A 197 -3.27 6.70 1.84
CA GLY A 197 -2.07 7.37 1.29
C GLY A 197 -0.76 7.01 2.01
N LEU A 198 -0.78 6.01 2.90
CA LEU A 198 0.39 5.56 3.67
C LEU A 198 1.00 4.26 3.13
N GLY A 199 0.23 3.43 2.44
CA GLY A 199 0.65 2.10 2.04
C GLY A 199 1.94 2.08 1.21
N LEU A 200 2.08 2.94 0.19
CA LEU A 200 3.31 3.00 -0.61
C LEU A 200 4.51 3.57 0.17
N ALA A 201 4.27 4.49 1.10
CA ALA A 201 5.32 5.00 1.99
C ALA A 201 5.83 3.90 2.93
N ILE A 202 4.94 3.05 3.46
CA ILE A 202 5.27 1.87 4.27
C ILE A 202 6.07 0.86 3.42
N CYS A 203 5.63 0.56 2.19
CA CYS A 203 6.37 -0.29 1.27
C CYS A 203 7.81 0.20 1.06
N LYS A 204 7.99 1.51 0.84
CA LYS A 204 9.31 2.13 0.67
C LYS A 204 10.21 1.95 1.88
N LEU A 205 9.66 2.10 3.10
CA LEU A 205 10.41 1.91 4.34
C LEU A 205 10.81 0.45 4.54
N ILE A 206 9.89 -0.49 4.32
CA ILE A 206 10.14 -1.92 4.44
C ILE A 206 11.25 -2.33 3.46
N VAL A 207 11.08 -2.00 2.17
CA VAL A 207 12.06 -2.34 1.12
C VAL A 207 13.43 -1.71 1.38
N LYS A 208 13.46 -0.45 1.85
CA LYS A 208 14.70 0.21 2.26
C LYS A 208 15.38 -0.51 3.43
N LYS A 209 14.62 -1.02 4.38
CA LYS A 209 15.13 -1.74 5.55
C LYS A 209 15.75 -3.09 5.18
N TRP A 210 15.30 -3.73 4.10
CA TRP A 210 15.98 -4.89 3.51
C TRP A 210 17.26 -4.52 2.72
N GLY A 211 17.52 -3.23 2.49
CA GLY A 211 18.61 -2.79 1.58
C GLY A 211 18.20 -2.78 0.10
N GLY A 212 16.93 -3.02 -0.20
CA GLY A 212 16.37 -3.00 -1.54
C GLY A 212 15.99 -1.60 -2.05
N LYS A 213 15.38 -1.57 -3.23
CA LYS A 213 14.85 -0.37 -3.88
C LYS A 213 13.43 -0.61 -4.34
N ILE A 214 12.57 0.42 -4.32
CA ILE A 214 11.22 0.41 -4.88
C ILE A 214 11.03 1.62 -5.78
N TRP A 215 10.41 1.42 -6.95
CA TRP A 215 10.16 2.51 -7.93
C TRP A 215 8.99 2.17 -8.85
N VAL A 216 8.54 3.16 -9.60
CA VAL A 216 7.61 3.00 -10.72
C VAL A 216 8.41 2.94 -12.02
N ASP A 217 8.09 2.01 -12.92
CA ASP A 217 8.72 1.91 -14.23
C ASP A 217 8.26 3.05 -15.15
N PRO A 218 9.15 4.00 -15.49
CA PRO A 218 8.78 5.15 -16.32
C PRO A 218 8.51 4.78 -17.79
N HIS A 219 8.90 3.59 -18.23
CA HIS A 219 8.75 3.12 -19.61
C HIS A 219 7.50 2.25 -19.81
N TYR A 220 6.81 1.90 -18.74
CA TYR A 220 5.59 1.11 -18.84
C TYR A 220 4.38 2.02 -19.13
N THR A 221 3.73 1.82 -20.28
CA THR A 221 2.69 2.71 -20.82
C THR A 221 1.29 2.11 -20.84
N GLN A 222 1.12 0.83 -20.48
CA GLN A 222 -0.18 0.16 -20.50
C GLN A 222 -1.03 0.43 -19.23
N GLY A 223 -0.43 1.03 -18.21
CA GLY A 223 -0.98 1.31 -16.91
C GLY A 223 0.13 1.73 -15.97
N ALA A 224 0.22 1.16 -14.78
CA ALA A 224 1.34 1.35 -13.88
C ALA A 224 2.11 0.04 -13.68
N ARG A 225 3.43 0.15 -13.48
CA ARG A 225 4.28 -0.96 -13.06
C ARG A 225 5.15 -0.53 -11.90
N PHE A 226 4.91 -1.15 -10.75
CA PHE A 226 5.76 -1.00 -9.58
C PHE A 226 6.79 -2.11 -9.55
N LEU A 227 8.02 -1.76 -9.24
CA LEU A 227 9.10 -2.72 -9.07
C LEU A 227 9.73 -2.53 -7.69
N PHE A 228 10.14 -3.64 -7.07
CA PHE A 228 11.00 -3.59 -5.90
C PHE A 228 12.00 -4.73 -5.91
N THR A 229 13.10 -4.53 -5.18
CA THR A 229 14.15 -5.54 -5.04
C THR A 229 14.32 -5.95 -3.58
N HIS A 230 14.72 -7.20 -3.38
CA HIS A 230 15.21 -7.72 -2.11
C HIS A 230 16.60 -8.32 -2.37
N PRO A 231 17.64 -8.01 -1.57
CA PRO A 231 18.91 -8.71 -1.63
C PRO A 231 18.73 -10.21 -1.45
N LEU A 232 19.64 -11.01 -2.01
CA LEU A 232 19.63 -12.48 -1.84
C LEU A 232 20.22 -12.93 -0.51
N ASP A 233 21.05 -12.06 0.11
CA ASP A 233 21.78 -12.32 1.36
C ASP A 233 21.21 -11.50 2.51
#